data_66df0d21e0cc36578b399eeaef6c6086
#
_entry.id   66df0d21e0cc36578b399eeaef6c6086
#
_cell.length_a   1.000
_cell.length_b   1.000
_cell.length_c   1.000
_cell.angle_alpha   90.00
_cell.angle_beta   90.00
_cell.angle_gamma   90.00
#
_symmetry.space_group_name_H-M   'P 1'
#
loop_
_entity.id
_entity.type
_entity.pdbx_description
1 polymer ?
#
loop_
_entity_poly.entity_id
_entity_poly.type
_entity_poly.pdbx_seq_one_letter_code
_entity_poly.pdbx_strand_id
1 'polypeptide(L)'
;YNPLIGMEGFLVIDNTVLGPGKGGIRMTSNVTLEEVFHLARTMTWKNSLAGIPFGGAKAGIIWPGGDDRLKKQYIQSFAKAIKVFIPKKYTAQIIRTL
;
A
#
# COMPACT_ATOMS: atom_id res chain seq x y z
N TYR A 1 5.47 5.77 10.32
CA TYR A 1 5.34 5.27 11.70
C TYR A 1 4.49 6.21 12.56
N ASN A 2 3.52 5.68 13.24
CA ASN A 2 2.68 6.47 14.16
C ASN A 2 2.89 5.95 15.60
N PRO A 3 3.64 6.68 16.45
CA PRO A 3 3.96 6.21 17.80
C PRO A 3 2.74 6.17 18.73
N LEU A 4 1.68 6.91 18.43
CA LEU A 4 0.50 6.96 19.29
C LEU A 4 -0.25 5.64 19.34
N ILE A 5 -0.26 4.90 18.23
CA ILE A 5 -0.91 3.59 18.12
C ILE A 5 0.07 2.48 17.73
N GLY A 6 1.35 2.80 17.55
CA GLY A 6 2.37 1.84 17.17
C GLY A 6 2.27 1.35 15.72
N MET A 7 1.57 2.08 14.86
CA MET A 7 1.43 1.71 13.46
C MET A 7 2.75 1.91 12.72
N GLU A 8 3.16 0.89 11.98
CA GLU A 8 4.30 0.93 11.08
C GLU A 8 3.89 0.37 9.73
N GLY A 9 4.19 1.11 8.67
CA GLY A 9 3.81 0.71 7.33
C GLY A 9 4.83 1.12 6.30
N PHE A 10 4.70 0.54 5.10
CA PHE A 10 5.59 0.76 3.97
C PHE A 10 4.78 1.06 2.72
N LEU A 11 5.26 2.00 1.90
CA LEU A 11 4.72 2.24 0.57
C LEU A 11 5.87 2.11 -0.42
N VAL A 12 5.71 1.24 -1.41
CA VAL A 12 6.67 1.09 -2.50
C VAL A 12 5.97 1.39 -3.82
N ILE A 13 6.49 2.38 -4.52
CA ILE A 13 6.08 2.70 -5.89
C ILE A 13 7.21 2.22 -6.79
N ASP A 14 6.96 1.11 -7.51
CA ASP A 14 8.00 0.48 -8.32
C ASP A 14 8.19 1.15 -9.67
N ASN A 15 7.08 1.44 -10.36
CA ASN A 15 7.15 1.95 -11.72
C ASN A 15 5.89 2.75 -12.06
N THR A 16 6.05 3.92 -12.68
CA THR A 16 4.96 4.80 -13.09
C THR A 16 4.99 5.15 -14.58
N VAL A 17 5.77 4.42 -15.37
CA VAL A 17 5.92 4.69 -16.81
C VAL A 17 4.59 4.60 -17.56
N LEU A 18 3.75 3.60 -17.23
CA LEU A 18 2.46 3.41 -17.86
C LEU A 18 1.33 4.22 -17.19
N GLY A 19 1.62 4.86 -16.07
CA GLY A 19 0.63 5.65 -15.33
C GLY A 19 0.85 5.56 -13.82
N PRO A 20 -0.09 6.08 -13.02
CA PRO A 20 0.02 6.01 -11.55
C PRO A 20 0.19 4.58 -11.06
N GLY A 21 0.97 4.41 -10.01
CA GLY A 21 1.15 3.10 -9.39
C GLY A 21 -0.15 2.56 -8.81
N LYS A 22 -0.46 1.32 -9.09
CA LYS A 22 -1.66 0.63 -8.61
C LYS A 22 -1.27 -0.67 -7.92
N GLY A 23 -1.86 -0.90 -6.75
CA GLY A 23 -1.67 -2.10 -5.96
C GLY A 23 -2.51 -2.04 -4.70
N GLY A 24 -2.41 -3.07 -3.88
CA GLY A 24 -3.17 -3.17 -2.63
C GLY A 24 -2.32 -2.94 -1.40
N ILE A 25 -2.90 -3.24 -0.25
CA ILE A 25 -2.23 -3.16 1.04
C ILE A 25 -2.15 -4.57 1.63
N ARG A 26 -0.93 -5.02 1.91
CA ARG A 26 -0.73 -6.26 2.66
C ARG A 26 -0.63 -5.92 4.14
N MET A 27 -1.51 -6.53 4.93
CA MET A 27 -1.64 -6.22 6.35
C MET A 27 -1.50 -7.50 7.17
N THR A 28 -0.28 -7.76 7.60
CA THR A 28 0.07 -8.96 8.39
C THR A 28 1.05 -8.60 9.49
N SER A 29 1.21 -9.51 10.47
CA SER A 29 2.12 -9.28 11.58
C SER A 29 3.60 -9.34 11.19
N ASN A 30 3.91 -9.98 10.06
CA ASN A 30 5.28 -10.26 9.64
C ASN A 30 5.65 -9.69 8.27
N VAL A 31 4.86 -8.76 7.74
CA VAL A 31 5.18 -8.12 6.47
C VAL A 31 6.48 -7.31 6.60
N THR A 32 7.33 -7.38 5.57
CA THR A 32 8.59 -6.66 5.53
C THR A 32 8.64 -5.71 4.34
N LEU A 33 9.52 -4.72 4.41
CA LEU A 33 9.74 -3.81 3.28
C LEU A 33 10.18 -4.57 2.03
N GLU A 34 11.04 -5.58 2.18
CA GLU A 34 11.51 -6.40 1.07
C GLU A 34 10.36 -7.14 0.39
N GLU A 35 9.45 -7.72 1.16
CA GLU A 35 8.26 -8.39 0.63
C GLU A 35 7.38 -7.41 -0.14
N VAL A 36 7.15 -6.21 0.42
CA VAL A 36 6.35 -5.17 -0.24
C VAL A 36 7.02 -4.74 -1.54
N PHE A 37 8.33 -4.62 -1.56
CA PHE A 37 9.09 -4.29 -2.77
C PHE A 37 8.86 -5.31 -3.88
N HIS A 38 8.96 -6.60 -3.57
CA HIS A 38 8.71 -7.65 -4.55
C HIS A 38 7.27 -7.67 -5.06
N LEU A 39 6.31 -7.42 -4.17
CA LEU A 39 4.90 -7.33 -4.54
C LEU A 39 4.63 -6.13 -5.46
N ALA A 40 5.27 -5.00 -5.21
CA ALA A 40 5.15 -3.82 -6.07
C ALA A 40 5.67 -4.12 -7.47
N ARG A 41 6.80 -4.82 -7.60
CA ARG A 41 7.35 -5.25 -8.88
C ARG A 41 6.40 -6.18 -9.61
N THR A 42 5.79 -7.13 -8.89
CA THR A 42 4.78 -8.04 -9.45
C THR A 42 3.59 -7.24 -10.00
N MET A 43 3.15 -6.21 -9.30
CA MET A 43 2.06 -5.36 -9.75
C MET A 43 2.42 -4.60 -11.03
N THR A 44 3.66 -4.13 -11.16
CA THR A 44 4.14 -3.51 -12.41
C THR A 44 3.94 -4.46 -13.59
N TRP A 45 4.37 -5.71 -13.45
CA TRP A 45 4.24 -6.70 -14.52
C TRP A 45 2.78 -7.06 -14.80
N LYS A 46 1.99 -7.29 -13.75
CA LYS A 46 0.56 -7.63 -13.93
C LYS A 46 -0.20 -6.52 -14.66
N ASN A 47 0.01 -5.27 -14.27
CA ASN A 47 -0.66 -4.14 -14.90
C ASN A 47 -0.22 -3.97 -16.36
N SER A 48 1.06 -4.12 -16.63
CA SER A 48 1.61 -4.05 -17.98
C SER A 48 1.06 -5.17 -18.89
N LEU A 49 1.06 -6.41 -18.42
CA LEU A 49 0.56 -7.56 -19.18
C LEU A 49 -0.94 -7.47 -19.42
N ALA A 50 -1.69 -6.88 -18.49
CA ALA A 50 -3.13 -6.66 -18.67
C ALA A 50 -3.46 -5.51 -19.61
N GLY A 51 -2.46 -4.73 -20.03
CA GLY A 51 -2.65 -3.58 -20.91
C GLY A 51 -3.38 -2.42 -20.29
N ILE A 52 -3.38 -2.30 -18.97
CA ILE A 52 -4.02 -1.20 -18.28
C ILE A 52 -3.03 -0.04 -18.06
N PRO A 53 -3.51 1.24 -18.03
CA PRO A 53 -2.63 2.40 -17.97
C PRO A 53 -2.18 2.72 -16.54
N PHE A 54 -1.61 1.73 -15.85
CA PHE A 54 -1.12 1.88 -14.48
C PHE A 54 0.27 1.25 -14.32
N GLY A 55 1.08 1.86 -13.48
CA GLY A 55 2.31 1.25 -13.00
C GLY A 55 2.05 0.33 -11.82
N GLY A 56 3.11 -0.09 -11.14
CA GLY A 56 3.05 -0.99 -9.99
C GLY A 56 3.39 -0.30 -8.69
N ALA A 57 2.56 -0.50 -7.69
CA ALA A 57 2.80 -0.06 -6.33
C ALA A 57 2.24 -1.11 -5.35
N LYS A 58 2.77 -1.11 -4.15
CA LYS A 58 2.29 -1.98 -3.09
C LYS A 58 2.53 -1.31 -1.75
N ALA A 59 1.63 -1.56 -0.82
CA ALA A 59 1.78 -1.08 0.54
C ALA A 59 1.76 -2.25 1.51
N GLY A 60 2.35 -2.06 2.68
CA GLY A 60 2.32 -3.02 3.76
C GLY A 60 2.11 -2.32 5.08
N ILE A 61 1.33 -2.93 5.96
CA ILE A 61 1.14 -2.47 7.33
C ILE A 61 1.45 -3.64 8.25
N ILE A 62 2.34 -3.44 9.20
CA ILE A 62 2.63 -4.44 10.22
C ILE A 62 1.45 -4.45 11.19
N TRP A 63 0.64 -5.51 11.14
CA TRP A 63 -0.60 -5.64 11.89
C TRP A 63 -0.47 -6.77 12.93
N PRO A 64 -0.34 -6.44 14.22
CA PRO A 64 -0.17 -7.47 15.25
C PRO A 64 -1.46 -8.18 15.63
N GLY A 65 -2.58 -7.81 15.03
CA GLY A 65 -3.89 -8.29 15.44
C GLY A 65 -4.59 -7.30 16.36
N GLY A 66 -5.88 -7.47 16.51
CA GLY A 66 -6.71 -6.59 17.32
C GLY A 66 -8.14 -6.56 16.81
N ASP A 67 -8.96 -5.71 17.38
CA ASP A 67 -10.34 -5.55 16.94
C ASP A 67 -10.44 -4.70 15.66
N ASP A 68 -11.64 -4.65 15.09
CA ASP A 68 -11.89 -3.90 13.87
C ASP A 68 -11.69 -2.40 14.03
N ARG A 69 -11.92 -1.87 15.22
CA ARG A 69 -11.71 -0.46 15.53
C ARG A 69 -10.23 -0.10 15.43
N LEU A 70 -9.35 -0.91 16.00
CA LEU A 70 -7.91 -0.70 15.93
C LEU A 70 -7.41 -0.87 14.50
N LYS A 71 -7.90 -1.88 13.79
CA LYS A 71 -7.57 -2.08 12.38
C LYS A 71 -7.91 -0.87 11.54
N LYS A 72 -9.09 -0.30 11.75
CA LYS A 72 -9.53 0.93 11.06
C LYS A 72 -8.60 2.10 11.37
N GLN A 73 -8.17 2.26 12.63
CA GLN A 73 -7.23 3.30 13.03
C GLN A 73 -5.88 3.14 12.33
N TYR A 74 -5.38 1.91 12.21
CA TYR A 74 -4.14 1.62 11.49
C TYR A 74 -4.26 2.03 10.02
N ILE A 75 -5.33 1.62 9.35
CA ILE A 75 -5.54 1.93 7.94
C ILE A 75 -5.69 3.44 7.73
N GLN A 76 -6.44 4.12 8.58
CA GLN A 76 -6.62 5.58 8.49
C GLN A 76 -5.30 6.33 8.71
N SER A 77 -4.50 5.90 9.68
CA SER A 77 -3.20 6.49 9.97
C SER A 77 -2.25 6.31 8.78
N PHE A 78 -2.24 5.11 8.19
CA PHE A 78 -1.40 4.83 7.03
C PHE A 78 -1.84 5.68 5.82
N ALA A 79 -3.13 5.74 5.55
CA ALA A 79 -3.67 6.54 4.45
C ALA A 79 -3.30 8.01 4.58
N LYS A 80 -3.38 8.56 5.78
CA LYS A 80 -3.01 9.93 6.07
C LYS A 80 -1.52 10.19 5.84
N ALA A 81 -0.67 9.24 6.25
CA ALA A 81 0.77 9.35 6.10
C ALA A 81 1.22 9.34 4.64
N ILE A 82 0.57 8.53 3.79
CA ILE A 82 0.96 8.40 2.37
C ILE A 82 0.24 9.37 1.44
N LYS A 83 -0.69 10.15 1.95
CA LYS A 83 -1.54 11.05 1.15
C LYS A 83 -0.74 11.98 0.24
N VAL A 84 0.43 12.44 0.68
CA VAL A 84 1.28 13.36 -0.09
C VAL A 84 1.85 12.72 -1.35
N PHE A 85 1.90 11.38 -1.42
CA PHE A 85 2.45 10.64 -2.54
C PHE A 85 1.38 10.17 -3.53
N ILE A 86 0.10 10.40 -3.22
CA ILE A 86 -1.01 9.86 -3.99
C ILE A 86 -1.91 10.99 -4.48
N PRO A 87 -2.08 11.15 -5.81
CA PRO A 87 -3.08 12.08 -6.33
C PRO A 87 -4.47 11.72 -5.81
N LYS A 88 -5.26 12.73 -5.45
CA LYS A 88 -6.60 12.54 -4.85
C LYS A 88 -7.46 11.51 -5.57
N LYS A 89 -7.50 11.58 -6.90
CA LYS A 89 -8.35 10.70 -7.72
C LYS A 89 -7.95 9.23 -7.67
N TYR A 90 -6.77 8.89 -7.14
CA TYR A 90 -6.28 7.52 -7.07
C TYR A 90 -6.19 6.96 -5.66
N THR A 91 -6.51 7.77 -4.65
CA THR A 91 -6.35 7.39 -3.24
C THR A 91 -7.09 6.10 -2.89
N ALA A 92 -8.34 5.97 -3.34
CA ALA A 92 -9.16 4.80 -3.05
C ALA A 92 -8.62 3.51 -3.66
N GLN A 93 -7.84 3.59 -4.72
CA GLN A 93 -7.27 2.43 -5.40
C GLN A 93 -6.07 1.84 -4.66
N ILE A 94 -5.34 2.67 -3.92
CA ILE A 94 -4.16 2.24 -3.18
C ILE A 94 -4.50 1.75 -1.78
N ILE A 95 -5.53 2.29 -1.15
CA ILE A 95 -5.89 1.97 0.25
C ILE A 95 -6.72 0.68 0.35
N ARG A 96 -6.87 -0.07 -0.71
CA ARG A 96 -7.64 -1.30 -0.71
C ARG A 96 -6.95 -2.38 0.10
N THR A 97 -7.61 -2.91 1.12
CA THR A 97 -7.09 -4.00 1.95
C THR A 97 -7.15 -5.33 1.19
N LEU A 98 -6.06 -6.07 1.27
CA LEU A 98 -5.98 -7.42 0.70
C LEU A 98 -6.35 -8.48 1.72
#